data_e4529ba63675dae60b2f8f77969d43e3
#
_entry.id   e4529ba63675dae60b2f8f77969d43e3
#
_cell.length_a   1.000
_cell.length_b   1.000
_cell.length_c   1.000
_cell.angle_alpha   90.00
_cell.angle_beta   90.00
_cell.angle_gamma   90.00
#
_symmetry.space_group_name_H-M   'P 1'
#
loop_
_entity.id
_entity.type
_entity.pdbx_description
1 polymer ?
#
loop_
_entity_poly.entity_id
_entity_poly.type
_entity_poly.pdbx_seq_one_letter_code
_entity_poly.pdbx_strand_id
1 'polypeptide(L)'
;AAECGEQRSVALGAAGMDGDVPFSPGWADWTQEEREHEARRLYEQAGYSPERPLRTEIRFNTSENHKKMALAVASMWKQQLGVVTTLVNEEFRVFMQNREQRTVTEVFRAGWISDYNDPYSFLEMFRTGHGRNDFGYSNSTFDALLDQIGTERVRARRERLMFEAERMLMSDHVIIPVYTYVTKRLVSPQLKGWQNNVMDHHPTRHMYKLKLRAAAAPKAAEAPPPAEPSVPADEERQQ
;
A
#
# COMPACT_ATOMS: atom_id res chain seq x y z
N ALA A 1 -10.51 -16.22 1.41
CA ALA A 1 -10.68 -15.01 2.21
C ALA A 1 -9.65 -14.02 1.70
N ALA A 2 -10.07 -12.89 1.13
CA ALA A 2 -9.15 -11.85 0.74
C ALA A 2 -8.55 -11.26 2.02
N GLU A 3 -7.24 -11.33 2.16
CA GLU A 3 -6.55 -10.67 3.25
C GLU A 3 -6.73 -9.16 3.09
N CYS A 4 -7.47 -8.56 4.02
CA CYS A 4 -7.66 -7.11 4.10
C CYS A 4 -6.41 -6.47 4.70
N GLY A 5 -5.35 -6.28 3.91
CA GLY A 5 -4.10 -5.66 4.37
C GLY A 5 -3.31 -5.02 3.24
N GLU A 6 -2.42 -4.11 3.60
CA GLU A 6 -1.41 -3.61 2.68
C GLU A 6 -0.56 -4.78 2.17
N GLN A 7 -0.29 -4.81 0.87
CA GLN A 7 0.50 -5.87 0.26
C GLN A 7 1.96 -5.43 0.17
N ARG A 8 2.89 -6.31 0.60
CA ARG A 8 4.32 -6.08 0.42
C ARG A 8 4.61 -5.83 -1.06
N SER A 9 5.38 -4.80 -1.36
CA SER A 9 5.83 -4.50 -2.71
C SER A 9 7.33 -4.68 -2.85
N VAL A 10 7.75 -5.13 -4.01
CA VAL A 10 9.16 -5.18 -4.46
C VAL A 10 9.33 -4.42 -5.77
N ALA A 11 8.26 -3.79 -6.25
CA ALA A 11 8.15 -3.07 -7.50
C ALA A 11 7.56 -1.67 -7.27
N LEU A 12 7.71 -0.78 -8.23
CA LEU A 12 7.20 0.58 -8.18
C LEU A 12 5.69 0.62 -8.43
N GLY A 13 5.21 -0.13 -9.42
CA GLY A 13 3.81 -0.16 -9.82
C GLY A 13 2.90 -0.91 -8.84
N ALA A 14 1.61 -0.63 -8.93
CA ALA A 14 0.58 -1.38 -8.22
C ALA A 14 0.06 -2.52 -9.11
N ALA A 15 0.04 -3.73 -8.58
CA ALA A 15 -0.48 -4.89 -9.32
C ALA A 15 -1.92 -4.66 -9.80
N GLY A 16 -2.20 -5.06 -11.05
CA GLY A 16 -3.53 -4.96 -11.67
C GLY A 16 -3.77 -3.67 -12.45
N MET A 17 -2.78 -2.81 -12.62
CA MET A 17 -2.85 -1.69 -13.55
C MET A 17 -2.81 -2.16 -15.01
N ASP A 18 -3.43 -1.41 -15.91
CA ASP A 18 -3.44 -1.76 -17.32
C ASP A 18 -2.05 -1.62 -17.94
N GLY A 19 -1.53 -2.72 -18.51
CA GLY A 19 -0.18 -2.77 -19.08
C GLY A 19 0.94 -2.94 -18.05
N ASP A 20 0.63 -3.25 -16.79
CA ASP A 20 1.62 -3.54 -15.79
C ASP A 20 2.33 -4.88 -16.04
N VAL A 21 3.66 -4.83 -16.13
CA VAL A 21 4.54 -6.01 -16.14
C VAL A 21 5.44 -5.85 -14.91
N PRO A 22 5.07 -6.47 -13.78
CA PRO A 22 5.74 -6.19 -12.53
C PRO A 22 7.21 -6.61 -12.57
N PHE A 23 8.10 -5.72 -12.15
CA PHE A 23 9.50 -6.02 -11.93
C PHE A 23 9.65 -6.92 -10.70
N SER A 24 10.49 -7.95 -10.81
CA SER A 24 10.89 -8.78 -9.69
C SER A 24 12.41 -8.76 -9.57
N PRO A 25 12.99 -8.20 -8.50
CA PRO A 25 14.43 -8.21 -8.30
C PRO A 25 14.92 -9.63 -8.03
N GLY A 26 16.18 -9.92 -8.41
CA GLY A 26 16.76 -11.27 -8.28
C GLY A 26 16.78 -11.85 -6.85
N TRP A 27 16.67 -10.99 -5.84
CA TRP A 27 16.59 -11.38 -4.43
C TRP A 27 15.14 -11.61 -3.94
N ALA A 28 14.12 -11.42 -4.78
CA ALA A 28 12.71 -11.51 -4.35
C ALA A 28 12.36 -12.90 -3.81
N ASP A 29 12.91 -13.95 -4.45
CA ASP A 29 12.69 -15.36 -4.09
C ASP A 29 13.66 -15.89 -3.01
N TRP A 30 14.59 -15.05 -2.56
CA TRP A 30 15.52 -15.44 -1.51
C TRP A 30 14.81 -15.58 -0.17
N THR A 31 15.30 -16.46 0.66
CA THR A 31 14.89 -16.56 2.07
C THR A 31 15.25 -15.27 2.82
N GLN A 32 14.66 -15.07 3.97
CA GLN A 32 15.00 -13.92 4.81
C GLN A 32 16.48 -13.97 5.24
N GLU A 33 16.99 -15.14 5.56
CA GLU A 33 18.38 -15.33 5.97
C GLU A 33 19.38 -14.99 4.85
N GLU A 34 19.09 -15.41 3.62
CA GLU A 34 19.91 -15.05 2.46
C GLU A 34 19.96 -13.56 2.21
N ARG A 35 18.80 -12.88 2.31
CA ARG A 35 18.72 -11.41 2.19
C ARG A 35 19.52 -10.70 3.27
N GLU A 36 19.42 -11.16 4.51
CA GLU A 36 20.14 -10.56 5.64
C GLU A 36 21.66 -10.82 5.55
N HIS A 37 22.05 -12.00 5.09
CA HIS A 37 23.46 -12.31 4.84
C HIS A 37 24.04 -11.38 3.78
N GLU A 38 23.35 -11.24 2.64
CA GLU A 38 23.81 -10.37 1.56
C GLU A 38 23.81 -8.89 1.99
N ALA A 39 22.83 -8.45 2.75
CA ALA A 39 22.80 -7.10 3.28
C ALA A 39 24.02 -6.80 4.17
N ARG A 40 24.41 -7.73 5.05
CA ARG A 40 25.62 -7.59 5.87
C ARG A 40 26.87 -7.55 5.01
N ARG A 41 26.99 -8.45 4.03
CA ARG A 41 28.13 -8.48 3.11
C ARG A 41 28.29 -7.15 2.35
N LEU A 42 27.18 -6.60 1.82
CA LEU A 42 27.20 -5.31 1.11
C LEU A 42 27.51 -4.14 2.04
N TYR A 43 27.02 -4.18 3.27
CA TYR A 43 27.29 -3.17 4.30
C TYR A 43 28.78 -3.10 4.65
N GLU A 44 29.41 -4.25 4.85
CA GLU A 44 30.86 -4.37 5.10
C GLU A 44 31.67 -3.93 3.86
N GLN A 45 31.23 -4.34 2.67
CA GLN A 45 31.88 -3.94 1.41
C GLN A 45 31.81 -2.42 1.19
N ALA A 46 30.74 -1.76 1.66
CA ALA A 46 30.61 -0.30 1.65
C ALA A 46 31.50 0.39 2.73
N GLY A 47 32.25 -0.39 3.53
CA GLY A 47 33.19 0.12 4.52
C GLY A 47 32.58 0.46 5.87
N TYR A 48 31.38 -0.05 6.16
CA TYR A 48 30.76 0.09 7.47
C TYR A 48 31.04 -1.12 8.35
N SER A 49 31.10 -0.88 9.66
CA SER A 49 31.35 -1.91 10.68
C SER A 49 30.72 -1.50 12.02
N PRO A 50 30.75 -2.35 13.06
CA PRO A 50 30.33 -1.96 14.41
C PRO A 50 31.08 -0.74 14.97
N GLU A 51 32.37 -0.60 14.63
CA GLU A 51 33.22 0.53 15.05
C GLU A 51 32.95 1.80 14.20
N ARG A 52 32.45 1.61 12.98
CA ARG A 52 32.14 2.67 12.02
C ARG A 52 30.74 2.47 11.44
N PRO A 53 29.68 2.59 12.24
CA PRO A 53 28.32 2.36 11.76
C PRO A 53 27.87 3.45 10.80
N LEU A 54 27.05 3.07 9.81
CA LEU A 54 26.30 4.02 9.00
C LEU A 54 25.38 4.86 9.92
N ARG A 55 25.42 6.17 9.77
CA ARG A 55 24.51 7.11 10.41
C ARG A 55 23.64 7.73 9.34
N THR A 56 22.33 7.68 9.53
CA THR A 56 21.37 8.23 8.57
C THR A 56 20.13 8.74 9.27
N GLU A 57 19.31 9.51 8.57
CA GLU A 57 17.99 9.91 9.05
C GLU A 57 16.88 9.35 8.18
N ILE A 58 15.73 9.08 8.79
CA ILE A 58 14.48 8.82 8.08
C ILE A 58 13.50 9.94 8.41
N ARG A 59 13.11 10.69 7.39
CA ARG A 59 12.10 11.75 7.49
C ARG A 59 10.74 11.27 7.07
N PHE A 60 9.73 11.69 7.80
CA PHE A 60 8.34 11.37 7.49
C PHE A 60 7.40 12.49 7.98
N ASN A 61 6.29 12.66 7.29
CA ASN A 61 5.24 13.58 7.72
C ASN A 61 4.43 12.99 8.88
N THR A 62 3.92 13.85 9.75
CA THR A 62 3.14 13.48 10.93
C THR A 62 1.99 12.55 10.60
N SER A 63 2.09 11.31 11.07
CA SER A 63 1.09 10.24 10.98
C SER A 63 1.54 9.08 11.87
N GLU A 64 0.62 8.51 12.63
CA GLU A 64 0.92 7.35 13.47
C GLU A 64 1.41 6.14 12.67
N ASN A 65 0.83 5.92 11.48
CA ASN A 65 1.27 4.83 10.60
C ASN A 65 2.68 5.06 10.05
N HIS A 66 2.99 6.28 9.63
CA HIS A 66 4.33 6.61 9.13
C HIS A 66 5.38 6.50 10.23
N LYS A 67 5.06 6.93 11.45
CA LYS A 67 5.92 6.76 12.62
C LYS A 67 6.20 5.29 12.92
N LYS A 68 5.15 4.44 12.94
CA LYS A 68 5.31 3.00 13.15
C LYS A 68 6.19 2.35 12.10
N MET A 69 5.99 2.71 10.83
CA MET A 69 6.81 2.21 9.72
C MET A 69 8.28 2.64 9.88
N ALA A 70 8.53 3.92 10.12
CA ALA A 70 9.89 4.43 10.29
C ALA A 70 10.61 3.78 11.49
N LEU A 71 9.90 3.57 12.61
CA LEU A 71 10.42 2.85 13.76
C LEU A 71 10.76 1.39 13.43
N ALA A 72 9.90 0.70 12.69
CA ALA A 72 10.13 -0.68 12.28
C ALA A 72 11.38 -0.79 11.38
N VAL A 73 11.50 0.09 10.37
CA VAL A 73 12.67 0.12 9.48
C VAL A 73 13.94 0.41 10.25
N ALA A 74 13.95 1.45 11.10
CA ALA A 74 15.10 1.80 11.92
C ALA A 74 15.51 0.65 12.86
N SER A 75 14.54 -0.05 13.45
CA SER A 75 14.79 -1.23 14.30
C SER A 75 15.42 -2.37 13.51
N MET A 76 14.89 -2.70 12.33
CA MET A 76 15.46 -3.74 11.46
C MET A 76 16.88 -3.40 11.02
N TRP A 77 17.14 -2.16 10.60
CA TRP A 77 18.48 -1.72 10.20
C TRP A 77 19.47 -1.77 11.36
N LYS A 78 19.03 -1.38 12.57
CA LYS A 78 19.87 -1.48 13.76
C LYS A 78 20.19 -2.94 14.11
N GLN A 79 19.19 -3.82 14.08
CA GLN A 79 19.37 -5.21 14.47
C GLN A 79 20.24 -6.00 13.48
N GLN A 80 20.06 -5.76 12.18
CA GLN A 80 20.74 -6.53 11.14
C GLN A 80 22.11 -5.96 10.75
N LEU A 81 22.25 -4.65 10.77
CA LEU A 81 23.40 -3.95 10.21
C LEU A 81 24.09 -3.01 11.21
N GLY A 82 23.53 -2.78 12.37
CA GLY A 82 24.10 -1.82 13.33
C GLY A 82 23.91 -0.34 12.93
N VAL A 83 23.04 -0.03 11.94
CA VAL A 83 22.80 1.35 11.49
C VAL A 83 22.24 2.21 12.61
N VAL A 84 22.77 3.42 12.76
CA VAL A 84 22.27 4.44 13.69
C VAL A 84 21.32 5.37 12.93
N THR A 85 20.03 5.21 13.15
CA THR A 85 18.99 5.96 12.43
C THR A 85 18.37 7.04 13.31
N THR A 86 18.37 8.29 12.84
CA THR A 86 17.61 9.40 13.43
C THR A 86 16.24 9.48 12.76
N LEU A 87 15.17 9.55 13.57
CA LEU A 87 13.81 9.68 13.07
C LEU A 87 13.36 11.14 13.17
N VAL A 88 13.01 11.73 12.03
CA VAL A 88 12.59 13.13 11.94
C VAL A 88 11.13 13.21 11.50
N ASN A 89 10.28 13.69 12.40
CA ASN A 89 8.87 13.94 12.15
C ASN A 89 8.67 15.42 11.78
N GLU A 90 7.96 15.68 10.69
CA GLU A 90 7.66 17.03 10.23
C GLU A 90 6.16 17.22 9.98
N GLU A 91 5.67 18.44 10.12
CA GLU A 91 4.35 18.81 9.63
C GLU A 91 4.30 18.62 8.10
N PHE A 92 3.14 18.25 7.57
CA PHE A 92 3.02 17.81 6.16
C PHE A 92 3.54 18.83 5.14
N ARG A 93 3.23 20.13 5.32
CA ARG A 93 3.67 21.17 4.37
C ARG A 93 5.18 21.39 4.43
N VAL A 94 5.74 21.41 5.64
CA VAL A 94 7.19 21.53 5.87
C VAL A 94 7.91 20.33 5.26
N PHE A 95 7.40 19.14 5.49
CA PHE A 95 7.93 17.91 4.93
C PHE A 95 7.94 17.93 3.38
N MET A 96 6.83 18.36 2.76
CA MET A 96 6.74 18.46 1.30
C MET A 96 7.70 19.52 0.75
N GLN A 97 7.81 20.68 1.41
CA GLN A 97 8.72 21.74 1.01
C GLN A 97 10.19 21.28 1.09
N ASN A 98 10.57 20.61 2.17
CA ASN A 98 11.94 20.10 2.33
C ASN A 98 12.29 19.06 1.26
N ARG A 99 11.36 18.19 0.89
CA ARG A 99 11.53 17.23 -0.21
C ARG A 99 11.69 17.95 -1.55
N GLU A 100 10.77 18.84 -1.89
CA GLU A 100 10.75 19.58 -3.15
C GLU A 100 12.02 20.42 -3.33
N GLN A 101 12.47 21.07 -2.27
CA GLN A 101 13.70 21.87 -2.26
C GLN A 101 14.97 21.01 -2.15
N ARG A 102 14.81 19.68 -1.94
CA ARG A 102 15.94 18.76 -1.73
C ARG A 102 16.88 19.20 -0.61
N THR A 103 16.32 19.81 0.44
CA THR A 103 17.07 20.18 1.65
C THR A 103 17.38 18.96 2.52
N VAL A 104 16.67 17.87 2.25
CA VAL A 104 16.89 16.56 2.85
C VAL A 104 17.43 15.62 1.79
N THR A 105 18.57 15.05 2.02
CA THR A 105 19.33 14.27 1.03
C THR A 105 19.55 12.81 1.44
N GLU A 106 18.93 12.36 2.53
CA GLU A 106 19.10 10.99 3.02
C GLU A 106 17.86 10.14 2.69
N VAL A 107 17.14 9.70 3.70
CA VAL A 107 15.97 8.83 3.48
C VAL A 107 14.70 9.56 3.89
N PHE A 108 13.70 9.59 3.02
CA PHE A 108 12.39 10.12 3.37
C PHE A 108 11.27 9.18 2.93
N ARG A 109 10.21 9.18 3.70
CA ARG A 109 8.99 8.46 3.34
C ARG A 109 8.36 9.10 2.12
N ALA A 110 8.02 8.29 1.12
CA ALA A 110 7.25 8.71 -0.04
C ALA A 110 6.05 7.80 -0.26
N GLY A 111 5.13 8.23 -1.08
CA GLY A 111 4.02 7.43 -1.59
C GLY A 111 3.40 8.16 -2.78
N TRP A 112 2.93 7.39 -3.74
CA TRP A 112 2.27 7.90 -4.92
C TRP A 112 0.96 7.16 -5.13
N ILE A 113 -0.05 7.90 -5.56
CA ILE A 113 -1.31 7.36 -6.04
C ILE A 113 -1.36 7.74 -7.51
N SER A 114 -1.54 6.76 -8.39
CA SER A 114 -1.56 6.99 -9.82
C SER A 114 -2.67 7.97 -10.22
N ASP A 115 -2.36 8.90 -11.10
CA ASP A 115 -3.32 9.87 -11.65
C ASP A 115 -4.25 9.22 -12.71
N TYR A 116 -3.79 8.13 -13.32
CA TYR A 116 -4.52 7.37 -14.34
C TYR A 116 -4.07 5.89 -14.33
N ASN A 117 -4.90 5.01 -14.92
CA ASN A 117 -4.66 3.57 -14.91
C ASN A 117 -3.57 3.16 -15.94
N ASP A 118 -2.33 3.55 -15.67
CA ASP A 118 -1.17 3.22 -16.47
C ASP A 118 0.10 3.31 -15.61
N PRO A 119 1.01 2.32 -15.62
CA PRO A 119 2.26 2.33 -14.86
C PRO A 119 3.17 3.52 -15.19
N TYR A 120 3.03 4.12 -16.35
CA TYR A 120 3.77 5.32 -16.73
C TYR A 120 3.63 6.46 -15.71
N SER A 121 2.45 6.57 -15.04
CA SER A 121 2.22 7.57 -13.99
C SER A 121 3.18 7.45 -12.81
N PHE A 122 3.74 6.28 -12.56
CA PHE A 122 4.77 6.08 -11.54
C PHE A 122 6.18 6.37 -12.08
N LEU A 123 6.44 6.08 -13.34
CA LEU A 123 7.76 6.24 -13.94
C LEU A 123 8.08 7.71 -14.25
N GLU A 124 7.11 8.44 -14.77
CA GLU A 124 7.32 9.83 -15.21
C GLU A 124 7.77 10.78 -14.10
N MET A 125 7.45 10.48 -12.84
CA MET A 125 7.91 11.25 -11.68
C MET A 125 9.43 11.33 -11.57
N PHE A 126 10.14 10.34 -12.08
CA PHE A 126 11.60 10.24 -12.00
C PHE A 126 12.33 10.86 -13.19
N ARG A 127 11.59 11.39 -14.18
CA ARG A 127 12.20 12.11 -15.29
C ARG A 127 13.07 13.27 -14.77
N THR A 128 14.23 13.45 -15.37
CA THR A 128 15.12 14.57 -15.06
C THR A 128 14.36 15.90 -15.19
N GLY A 129 14.39 16.71 -14.12
CA GLY A 129 13.73 18.02 -14.09
C GLY A 129 12.21 17.98 -13.92
N HIS A 130 11.59 16.82 -13.79
CA HIS A 130 10.15 16.74 -13.50
C HIS A 130 9.82 17.35 -12.13
N GLY A 131 8.72 18.10 -12.03
CA GLY A 131 8.35 18.85 -10.82
C GLY A 131 8.00 17.98 -9.61
N ARG A 132 7.84 16.66 -9.79
CA ARG A 132 7.66 15.67 -8.71
C ARG A 132 8.88 14.79 -8.46
N ASN A 133 9.98 15.08 -9.14
CA ASN A 133 11.24 14.36 -8.93
C ASN A 133 11.97 14.90 -7.68
N ASP A 134 11.37 14.68 -6.53
CA ASP A 134 11.94 15.08 -5.23
C ASP A 134 13.21 14.29 -4.90
N PHE A 135 13.41 13.14 -5.56
CA PHE A 135 14.57 12.25 -5.37
C PHE A 135 15.86 12.80 -5.99
N GLY A 136 15.75 13.76 -6.91
CA GLY A 136 16.90 14.29 -7.63
C GLY A 136 17.50 13.31 -8.64
N TYR A 137 16.76 12.26 -9.01
CA TYR A 137 17.22 11.29 -10.01
C TYR A 137 17.43 11.97 -11.36
N SER A 138 18.51 11.61 -12.01
CA SER A 138 18.86 12.13 -13.34
C SER A 138 19.61 11.06 -14.12
N ASN A 139 18.99 10.57 -15.19
CA ASN A 139 19.55 9.53 -16.04
C ASN A 139 18.99 9.71 -17.46
N SER A 140 19.86 10.14 -18.38
CA SER A 140 19.48 10.41 -19.78
C SER A 140 18.96 9.18 -20.53
N THR A 141 19.42 7.97 -20.18
CA THR A 141 18.93 6.72 -20.78
C THR A 141 17.51 6.43 -20.29
N PHE A 142 17.24 6.68 -19.02
CA PHE A 142 15.89 6.59 -18.46
C PHE A 142 14.94 7.59 -19.11
N ASP A 143 15.38 8.84 -19.27
CA ASP A 143 14.58 9.88 -19.94
C ASP A 143 14.26 9.50 -21.38
N ALA A 144 15.23 8.95 -22.11
CA ALA A 144 15.01 8.46 -23.48
C ALA A 144 14.02 7.27 -23.55
N LEU A 145 14.01 6.39 -22.53
CA LEU A 145 12.98 5.33 -22.42
C LEU A 145 11.60 5.95 -22.21
N LEU A 146 11.47 6.95 -21.35
CA LEU A 146 10.20 7.65 -21.14
C LEU A 146 9.67 8.30 -22.41
N ASP A 147 10.53 8.89 -23.23
CA ASP A 147 10.15 9.48 -24.52
C ASP A 147 9.63 8.42 -25.51
N GLN A 148 10.29 7.25 -25.54
CA GLN A 148 9.85 6.13 -26.36
C GLN A 148 8.51 5.58 -25.87
N ILE A 149 8.31 5.41 -24.55
CA ILE A 149 7.05 4.94 -23.97
C ILE A 149 5.90 5.89 -24.34
N GLY A 150 6.14 7.21 -24.30
CA GLY A 150 5.15 8.22 -24.61
C GLY A 150 4.66 8.21 -26.05
N THR A 151 5.48 7.72 -26.99
CA THR A 151 5.16 7.67 -28.42
C THR A 151 4.80 6.28 -28.95
N GLU A 152 5.11 5.22 -28.21
CA GLU A 152 4.90 3.84 -28.63
C GLU A 152 3.40 3.46 -28.59
N ARG A 153 2.89 2.97 -29.71
CA ARG A 153 1.49 2.59 -29.90
C ARG A 153 1.26 1.09 -29.83
N VAL A 154 2.31 0.30 -30.03
CA VAL A 154 2.21 -1.17 -29.95
C VAL A 154 2.30 -1.57 -28.47
N ARG A 155 1.18 -2.01 -27.91
CA ARG A 155 1.04 -2.33 -26.47
C ARG A 155 2.18 -3.20 -25.94
N ALA A 156 2.43 -4.35 -26.54
CA ALA A 156 3.47 -5.27 -26.10
C ALA A 156 4.89 -4.69 -26.15
N ARG A 157 5.14 -3.70 -27.01
CA ARG A 157 6.42 -3.00 -27.06
C ARG A 157 6.49 -1.92 -25.99
N ARG A 158 5.40 -1.22 -25.76
CA ARG A 158 5.28 -0.22 -24.69
C ARG A 158 5.46 -0.85 -23.31
N GLU A 159 4.83 -2.00 -23.06
CA GLU A 159 4.99 -2.77 -21.83
C GLU A 159 6.45 -3.16 -21.57
N ARG A 160 7.17 -3.62 -22.60
CA ARG A 160 8.61 -3.93 -22.47
C ARG A 160 9.45 -2.70 -22.13
N LEU A 161 9.16 -1.55 -22.75
CA LEU A 161 9.87 -0.30 -22.46
C LEU A 161 9.60 0.17 -21.01
N MET A 162 8.37 0.04 -20.52
CA MET A 162 8.02 0.36 -19.13
C MET A 162 8.76 -0.57 -18.16
N PHE A 163 8.79 -1.87 -18.45
CA PHE A 163 9.56 -2.83 -17.64
C PHE A 163 11.06 -2.47 -17.60
N GLU A 164 11.66 -2.11 -18.73
CA GLU A 164 13.06 -1.70 -18.78
C GLU A 164 13.33 -0.41 -18.00
N ALA A 165 12.43 0.55 -18.06
CA ALA A 165 12.52 1.78 -17.29
C ALA A 165 12.42 1.49 -15.78
N GLU A 166 11.46 0.68 -15.35
CA GLU A 166 11.33 0.28 -13.96
C GLU A 166 12.55 -0.51 -13.47
N ARG A 167 13.01 -1.47 -14.25
CA ARG A 167 14.22 -2.25 -13.95
C ARG A 167 15.44 -1.33 -13.74
N MET A 168 15.62 -0.32 -14.59
CA MET A 168 16.70 0.65 -14.47
C MET A 168 16.59 1.45 -13.16
N LEU A 169 15.42 2.03 -12.89
CA LEU A 169 15.15 2.80 -11.68
C LEU A 169 15.41 1.98 -10.41
N MET A 170 14.95 0.74 -10.40
CA MET A 170 15.14 -0.17 -9.26
C MET A 170 16.60 -0.60 -9.09
N SER A 171 17.36 -0.77 -10.20
CA SER A 171 18.78 -1.08 -10.17
C SER A 171 19.63 0.09 -9.69
N ASP A 172 19.19 1.31 -9.94
CA ASP A 172 19.84 2.53 -9.46
C ASP A 172 19.52 2.85 -7.99
N HIS A 173 18.71 2.01 -7.34
CA HIS A 173 18.35 2.10 -5.91
C HIS A 173 17.79 3.46 -5.48
N VAL A 174 17.05 4.13 -6.36
CA VAL A 174 16.46 5.45 -6.09
C VAL A 174 15.37 5.38 -5.04
N ILE A 175 14.67 4.24 -4.97
CA ILE A 175 13.58 3.97 -4.03
C ILE A 175 13.73 2.62 -3.36
N ILE A 176 13.12 2.49 -2.20
CA ILE A 176 12.94 1.23 -1.47
C ILE A 176 11.44 0.96 -1.40
N PRO A 177 10.87 0.12 -2.28
CA PRO A 177 9.46 -0.26 -2.20
C PRO A 177 9.20 -1.01 -0.90
N VAL A 178 8.14 -0.62 -0.17
CA VAL A 178 7.78 -1.23 1.10
C VAL A 178 6.47 -1.99 0.98
N TYR A 179 5.41 -1.31 0.57
CA TYR A 179 4.09 -1.91 0.40
C TYR A 179 3.21 -1.08 -0.55
N THR A 180 2.21 -1.74 -1.11
CA THR A 180 1.14 -1.09 -1.87
C THR A 180 -0.05 -0.83 -0.94
N TYR A 181 -0.55 0.41 -0.94
CA TYR A 181 -1.75 0.79 -0.19
C TYR A 181 -2.99 0.06 -0.70
N VAL A 182 -3.82 -0.34 0.23
CA VAL A 182 -5.13 -0.92 -0.06
C VAL A 182 -6.22 -0.04 0.52
N THR A 183 -7.15 0.41 -0.32
CA THR A 183 -8.31 1.15 0.16
C THR A 183 -9.31 0.19 0.80
N LYS A 184 -9.70 0.50 2.04
CA LYS A 184 -10.67 -0.29 2.83
C LYS A 184 -11.96 0.49 2.94
N ARG A 185 -13.06 -0.08 2.48
CA ARG A 185 -14.38 0.57 2.50
C ARG A 185 -15.45 -0.35 3.05
N LEU A 186 -16.31 0.20 3.89
CA LEU A 186 -17.55 -0.42 4.32
C LEU A 186 -18.68 0.11 3.43
N VAL A 187 -19.18 -0.74 2.56
CA VAL A 187 -20.25 -0.40 1.61
C VAL A 187 -21.56 -1.03 2.06
N SER A 188 -22.59 -0.21 2.27
CA SER A 188 -23.92 -0.72 2.65
C SER A 188 -24.45 -1.68 1.57
N PRO A 189 -25.03 -2.83 1.95
CA PRO A 189 -25.66 -3.75 1.00
C PRO A 189 -26.85 -3.13 0.25
N GLN A 190 -27.39 -2.04 0.76
CA GLN A 190 -28.46 -1.26 0.09
C GLN A 190 -27.92 -0.38 -1.04
N LEU A 191 -26.62 -0.04 -1.04
CA LEU A 191 -26.01 0.73 -2.11
C LEU A 191 -25.75 -0.19 -3.29
N LYS A 192 -26.30 0.17 -4.44
CA LYS A 192 -26.11 -0.51 -5.73
C LYS A 192 -25.33 0.39 -6.68
N GLY A 193 -24.73 -0.21 -7.72
CA GLY A 193 -23.89 0.50 -8.68
C GLY A 193 -22.46 0.77 -8.20
N TRP A 194 -22.13 0.34 -6.98
CA TRP A 194 -20.74 0.33 -6.51
C TRP A 194 -19.95 -0.77 -7.22
N GLN A 195 -18.80 -0.42 -7.78
CA GLN A 195 -17.88 -1.37 -8.40
C GLN A 195 -16.46 -1.09 -7.94
N ASN A 196 -15.78 -2.13 -7.46
CA ASN A 196 -14.37 -2.02 -7.13
C ASN A 196 -13.55 -1.88 -8.43
N ASN A 197 -12.57 -1.00 -8.39
CA ASN A 197 -11.62 -0.81 -9.48
C ASN A 197 -10.25 -0.36 -8.94
N VAL A 198 -9.20 -0.57 -9.73
CA VAL A 198 -7.82 -0.29 -9.32
C VAL A 198 -7.57 1.18 -9.01
N MET A 199 -8.31 2.09 -9.66
CA MET A 199 -8.19 3.53 -9.43
C MET A 199 -9.02 4.05 -8.25
N ASP A 200 -9.81 3.19 -7.61
CA ASP A 200 -10.75 3.56 -6.54
C ASP A 200 -11.71 4.71 -6.91
N HIS A 201 -12.04 4.82 -8.21
CA HIS A 201 -12.97 5.80 -8.73
C HIS A 201 -14.39 5.26 -8.74
N HIS A 202 -15.28 5.90 -7.98
CA HIS A 202 -16.67 5.47 -7.78
C HIS A 202 -17.65 6.58 -8.20
N PRO A 203 -17.97 6.71 -9.50
CA PRO A 203 -18.87 7.75 -9.99
C PRO A 203 -20.27 7.60 -9.40
N THR A 204 -20.70 8.57 -8.59
CA THR A 204 -21.98 8.54 -7.88
C THR A 204 -23.20 8.52 -8.82
N ARG A 205 -23.06 8.98 -10.07
CA ARG A 205 -24.12 8.93 -11.09
C ARG A 205 -24.64 7.52 -11.39
N HIS A 206 -23.86 6.48 -11.04
CA HIS A 206 -24.24 5.07 -11.22
C HIS A 206 -24.75 4.42 -9.94
N MET A 207 -24.72 5.15 -8.83
CA MET A 207 -25.07 4.61 -7.52
C MET A 207 -26.51 4.96 -7.16
N TYR A 208 -27.21 4.00 -6.55
CA TYR A 208 -28.54 4.21 -6.03
C TYR A 208 -28.77 3.36 -4.78
N LYS A 209 -29.65 3.83 -3.90
CA LYS A 209 -30.00 3.13 -2.67
C LYS A 209 -31.31 2.37 -2.87
N LEU A 210 -31.27 1.07 -2.60
CA LEU A 210 -32.49 0.28 -2.51
C LEU A 210 -33.24 0.62 -1.22
N LYS A 211 -34.53 0.95 -1.33
CA LYS A 211 -35.41 0.99 -0.15
C LYS A 211 -35.64 -0.47 0.30
N LEU A 212 -35.17 -0.82 1.49
CA LEU A 212 -35.61 -2.07 2.09
C LEU A 212 -37.12 -1.97 2.27
N ARG A 213 -37.90 -2.91 1.72
CA ARG A 213 -39.24 -3.18 2.23
C ARG A 213 -39.03 -3.51 3.71
N ALA A 214 -39.72 -2.78 4.59
CA ALA A 214 -39.79 -3.16 5.99
C ALA A 214 -40.13 -4.65 6.02
N ALA A 215 -39.26 -5.46 6.63
CA ALA A 215 -39.61 -6.85 6.90
C ALA A 215 -40.99 -6.78 7.59
N ALA A 216 -41.97 -7.49 7.05
CA ALA A 216 -43.27 -7.60 7.72
C ALA A 216 -42.93 -8.02 9.16
N ALA A 217 -43.41 -7.24 10.13
CA ALA A 217 -43.25 -7.59 11.53
C ALA A 217 -43.66 -9.07 11.69
N PRO A 218 -42.87 -9.91 12.38
CA PRO A 218 -43.27 -11.27 12.62
C PRO A 218 -44.70 -11.20 13.22
N LYS A 219 -45.65 -11.90 12.56
CA LYS A 219 -46.99 -12.04 13.08
C LYS A 219 -46.83 -12.44 14.54
N ALA A 220 -47.35 -11.62 15.45
CA ALA A 220 -47.35 -11.94 16.86
C ALA A 220 -47.85 -13.40 16.97
N ALA A 221 -47.04 -14.25 17.59
CA ALA A 221 -47.48 -15.61 17.87
C ALA A 221 -48.80 -15.50 18.62
N GLU A 222 -49.84 -16.10 18.05
CA GLU A 222 -51.17 -16.20 18.66
C GLU A 222 -50.95 -16.79 20.05
N ALA A 223 -51.39 -16.06 21.07
CA ALA A 223 -51.24 -16.51 22.44
C ALA A 223 -51.94 -17.89 22.60
N PRO A 224 -51.32 -18.84 23.24
CA PRO A 224 -51.98 -20.15 23.49
C PRO A 224 -53.35 -19.92 24.19
N PRO A 225 -54.36 -20.69 23.84
CA PRO A 225 -55.67 -20.55 24.45
C PRO A 225 -55.53 -20.75 26.00
N PRO A 226 -56.40 -20.02 26.78
CA PRO A 226 -56.35 -20.10 28.22
C PRO A 226 -56.57 -21.59 28.67
N ALA A 227 -55.74 -22.05 29.59
CA ALA A 227 -55.87 -23.37 30.15
C ALA A 227 -57.25 -23.55 30.79
N GLU A 228 -57.92 -24.64 30.43
CA GLU A 228 -59.18 -25.02 31.08
C GLU A 228 -59.00 -25.18 32.60
N PRO A 229 -60.01 -24.75 33.42
CA PRO A 229 -59.88 -24.87 34.86
C PRO A 229 -59.89 -26.37 35.27
N SER A 230 -58.88 -26.77 35.97
CA SER A 230 -58.77 -28.12 36.56
C SER A 230 -59.87 -28.27 37.61
N VAL A 231 -60.72 -29.24 37.38
CA VAL A 231 -61.72 -29.69 38.34
C VAL A 231 -61.04 -30.32 39.57
N PRO A 232 -61.35 -29.92 40.81
CA PRO A 232 -60.78 -30.55 41.97
C PRO A 232 -61.32 -31.99 42.13
N ALA A 233 -60.42 -32.92 42.24
CA ALA A 233 -60.75 -34.29 42.59
C ALA A 233 -61.23 -34.38 44.06
N ASP A 234 -62.42 -34.78 44.23
CA ASP A 234 -63.04 -35.05 45.56
C ASP A 234 -62.19 -36.01 46.36
N GLU A 235 -62.04 -35.67 47.63
CA GLU A 235 -61.59 -36.60 48.71
C GLU A 235 -62.54 -37.77 48.85
N GLU A 236 -62.11 -38.95 48.55
CA GLU A 236 -62.73 -40.12 49.13
C GLU A 236 -61.91 -40.68 50.31
N ARG A 237 -62.58 -40.57 51.44
CA ARG A 237 -62.24 -41.15 52.75
C ARG A 237 -62.30 -42.64 52.71
N GLN A 238 -61.62 -43.24 53.72
CA GLN A 238 -61.85 -44.52 54.44
C GLN A 238 -61.10 -45.67 53.78
N GLN A 239 -60.40 -46.47 54.48
CA GLN A 239 -60.31 -46.95 55.88
C GLN A 239 -58.92 -47.48 56.16
#